data_0104847f58a0a1305983185e53131744
#
_entry.id   0104847f58a0a1305983185e53131744
#
_cell.length_a   1.000
_cell.length_b   1.000
_cell.length_c   1.000
_cell.angle_alpha   90.00
_cell.angle_beta   90.00
_cell.angle_gamma   90.00
#
_symmetry.space_group_name_H-M   'P 1'
#
loop_
_entity.id
_entity.type
_entity.pdbx_description
1 polymer ?
#
loop_
_entity_poly.entity_id
_entity_poly.type
_entity_poly.pdbx_seq_one_letter_code
_entity_poly.pdbx_strand_id
1 'polypeptide(L)'
;RFLTTLGAVFAAYFFFQQSAIFGLMHGLVALAACGLWWSPVLLRRPELLRPIAYALAFALLCTEGGRFVSRLAFDPNHGWWLSNGWRVGTSLANLALVAATVIVLQRQQFALNSLPAIFSLVAAIIVCGFSYVAPGLSSALLLILIAYSFSDRVLLGVGLLALLSFVSHYYYQLQVTLLYKSIVLLGLAGLLLTSRFLLKRLFPI
;
A
#
# COMPACT_ATOMS: atom_id res chain seq x y z
N ARG A 1 13.88 19.72 -2.65
CA ARG A 1 12.42 19.49 -2.66
C ARG A 1 12.04 18.12 -2.11
N PHE A 2 12.72 17.04 -2.53
CA PHE A 2 12.48 15.71 -1.92
C PHE A 2 12.66 15.75 -0.39
N LEU A 3 13.82 16.23 0.08
CA LEU A 3 14.10 16.33 1.51
C LEU A 3 13.18 17.31 2.25
N THR A 4 12.79 18.42 1.61
CA THR A 4 11.84 19.37 2.23
C THR A 4 10.45 18.78 2.39
N THR A 5 9.94 18.08 1.38
CA THR A 5 8.63 17.40 1.45
C THR A 5 8.67 16.27 2.47
N LEU A 6 9.71 15.45 2.43
CA LEU A 6 9.91 14.36 3.38
C LEU A 6 10.00 14.91 4.80
N GLY A 7 10.82 15.95 5.01
CA GLY A 7 10.96 16.62 6.31
C GLY A 7 9.65 17.21 6.81
N ALA A 8 8.84 17.82 5.94
CA ALA A 8 7.53 18.37 6.31
C ALA A 8 6.56 17.26 6.75
N VAL A 9 6.53 16.11 6.03
CA VAL A 9 5.69 14.97 6.43
C VAL A 9 6.15 14.39 7.76
N PHE A 10 7.47 14.24 7.98
CA PHE A 10 7.99 13.77 9.26
C PHE A 10 7.73 14.76 10.38
N ALA A 11 7.90 16.06 10.17
CA ALA A 11 7.58 17.07 11.15
C ALA A 11 6.09 17.02 11.54
N ALA A 12 5.20 16.93 10.55
CA ALA A 12 3.78 16.74 10.80
C ALA A 12 3.49 15.44 11.57
N TYR A 13 4.15 14.34 11.19
CA TYR A 13 4.03 13.06 11.87
C TYR A 13 4.42 13.16 13.34
N PHE A 14 5.55 13.78 13.67
CA PHE A 14 5.97 13.98 15.06
C PHE A 14 5.08 14.95 15.82
N PHE A 15 4.64 16.03 15.18
CA PHE A 15 3.77 17.03 15.82
C PHE A 15 2.41 16.44 16.20
N PHE A 16 1.83 15.61 15.34
CA PHE A 16 0.52 14.99 15.57
C PHE A 16 0.58 13.66 16.32
N GLN A 17 1.75 13.22 16.77
CA GLN A 17 1.96 11.91 17.41
C GLN A 17 1.02 11.61 18.59
N GLN A 18 0.60 12.66 19.33
CA GLN A 18 -0.32 12.53 20.47
C GLN A 18 -1.80 12.78 20.10
N SER A 19 -2.11 13.03 18.84
CA SER A 19 -3.47 13.33 18.40
C SER A 19 -4.10 12.15 17.65
N ALA A 20 -5.46 12.10 17.65
CA ALA A 20 -6.21 11.14 16.84
C ALA A 20 -5.90 11.24 15.33
N ILE A 21 -5.39 12.39 14.88
CA ILE A 21 -5.01 12.68 13.50
C ILE A 21 -3.79 11.83 13.09
N PHE A 22 -2.96 11.42 14.06
CA PHE A 22 -1.80 10.58 13.81
C PHE A 22 -2.15 9.29 13.05
N GLY A 23 -3.22 8.60 13.46
CA GLY A 23 -3.70 7.41 12.78
C GLY A 23 -4.20 7.65 11.36
N LEU A 24 -4.63 8.88 11.03
CA LEU A 24 -5.11 9.24 9.69
C LEU A 24 -3.97 9.57 8.72
N MET A 25 -2.79 9.96 9.23
CA MET A 25 -1.70 10.51 8.41
C MET A 25 -1.28 9.58 7.27
N HIS A 26 -1.14 8.28 7.54
CA HIS A 26 -0.73 7.34 6.49
C HIS A 26 -1.77 7.24 5.37
N GLY A 27 -3.07 7.25 5.69
CA GLY A 27 -4.14 7.25 4.70
C GLY A 27 -4.18 8.54 3.87
N LEU A 28 -3.96 9.70 4.51
CA LEU A 28 -3.87 10.98 3.81
C LEU A 28 -2.66 11.03 2.89
N VAL A 29 -1.51 10.51 3.33
CA VAL A 29 -0.29 10.42 2.50
C VAL A 29 -0.52 9.46 1.32
N ALA A 30 -1.24 8.33 1.52
CA ALA A 30 -1.62 7.41 0.46
C ALA A 30 -2.49 8.08 -0.61
N LEU A 31 -3.52 8.83 -0.18
CA LEU A 31 -4.37 9.58 -1.09
C LEU A 31 -3.62 10.69 -1.82
N ALA A 32 -2.75 11.42 -1.11
CA ALA A 32 -1.92 12.46 -1.71
C ALA A 32 -0.93 11.89 -2.74
N ALA A 33 -0.29 10.76 -2.45
CA ALA A 33 0.57 10.06 -3.38
C ALA A 33 -0.23 9.61 -4.61
N CYS A 34 -1.37 8.95 -4.41
CA CYS A 34 -2.26 8.53 -5.48
C CYS A 34 -2.68 9.73 -6.34
N GLY A 35 -3.22 10.79 -5.73
CA GLY A 35 -3.69 11.97 -6.44
C GLY A 35 -2.59 12.70 -7.21
N LEU A 36 -1.38 12.82 -6.64
CA LEU A 36 -0.26 13.50 -7.28
C LEU A 36 0.26 12.72 -8.48
N TRP A 37 0.44 11.39 -8.36
CA TRP A 37 0.93 10.53 -9.44
C TRP A 37 -0.01 10.50 -10.65
N TRP A 38 -1.33 10.56 -10.43
CA TRP A 38 -2.31 10.60 -11.53
C TRP A 38 -2.74 12.01 -11.94
N SER A 39 -2.22 13.06 -11.29
CA SER A 39 -2.56 14.43 -11.63
C SER A 39 -1.96 14.84 -12.98
N PRO A 40 -2.71 15.57 -13.82
CA PRO A 40 -2.18 16.12 -15.08
C PRO A 40 -1.06 17.15 -14.84
N VAL A 41 -0.96 17.68 -13.62
CA VAL A 41 0.07 18.65 -13.22
C VAL A 41 1.45 18.00 -13.18
N LEU A 42 1.55 16.71 -12.78
CA LEU A 42 2.81 15.96 -12.80
C LEU A 42 3.36 15.81 -14.21
N LEU A 43 2.47 15.64 -15.20
CA LEU A 43 2.86 15.54 -16.61
C LEU A 43 3.33 16.88 -17.18
N ARG A 44 2.77 18.00 -16.68
CA ARG A 44 3.12 19.35 -17.14
C ARG A 44 4.45 19.87 -16.56
N ARG A 45 4.78 19.50 -15.30
CA ARG A 45 5.98 19.96 -14.60
C ARG A 45 6.70 18.82 -13.88
N PRO A 46 7.24 17.83 -14.63
CA PRO A 46 7.84 16.64 -14.03
C PRO A 46 9.05 16.95 -13.15
N GLU A 47 9.88 17.92 -13.53
CA GLU A 47 11.10 18.28 -12.78
C GLU A 47 10.82 18.78 -11.36
N LEU A 48 9.66 19.43 -11.16
CA LEU A 48 9.27 19.98 -9.87
C LEU A 48 8.53 18.96 -8.99
N LEU A 49 7.68 18.16 -9.60
CA LEU A 49 6.72 17.33 -8.90
C LEU A 49 7.17 15.88 -8.71
N ARG A 50 8.03 15.35 -9.57
CA ARG A 50 8.60 14.01 -9.37
C ARG A 50 9.29 13.84 -8.01
N PRO A 51 10.21 14.73 -7.57
CA PRO A 51 10.82 14.59 -6.26
C PRO A 51 9.80 14.59 -5.11
N ILE A 52 8.73 15.39 -5.24
CA ILE A 52 7.65 15.45 -4.25
C ILE A 52 6.86 14.13 -4.24
N ALA A 53 6.55 13.59 -5.41
CA ALA A 53 5.84 12.33 -5.56
C ALA A 53 6.63 11.14 -4.97
N TYR A 54 7.95 11.09 -5.19
CA TYR A 54 8.84 10.11 -4.55
C TYR A 54 8.92 10.31 -3.04
N ALA A 55 8.97 11.56 -2.56
CA ALA A 55 8.99 11.85 -1.14
C ALA A 55 7.70 11.37 -0.45
N LEU A 56 6.53 11.57 -1.08
CA LEU A 56 5.26 11.07 -0.57
C LEU A 56 5.21 9.54 -0.58
N ALA A 57 5.70 8.90 -1.63
CA ALA A 57 5.78 7.43 -1.69
C ALA A 57 6.66 6.87 -0.58
N PHE A 58 7.83 7.48 -0.34
CA PHE A 58 8.73 7.08 0.74
C PHE A 58 8.14 7.39 2.12
N ALA A 59 7.51 8.56 2.29
CA ALA A 59 6.82 8.94 3.53
C ALA A 59 5.69 7.98 3.87
N LEU A 60 4.95 7.47 2.86
CA LEU A 60 3.92 6.46 3.05
C LEU A 60 4.50 5.19 3.68
N LEU A 61 5.64 4.71 3.18
CA LEU A 61 6.30 3.53 3.74
C LEU A 61 6.83 3.78 5.16
N CYS A 62 7.38 4.96 5.42
CA CYS A 62 7.88 5.32 6.73
C CYS A 62 6.75 5.47 7.77
N THR A 63 5.62 6.04 7.38
CA THR A 63 4.45 6.16 8.29
C THR A 63 3.85 4.80 8.61
N GLU A 64 3.80 3.89 7.66
CA GLU A 64 3.40 2.50 7.93
C GLU A 64 4.44 1.76 8.76
N GLY A 65 5.73 1.91 8.46
CA GLY A 65 6.83 1.35 9.25
C GLY A 65 6.83 1.85 10.69
N GLY A 66 6.59 3.15 10.90
CA GLY A 66 6.46 3.77 12.22
C GLY A 66 5.36 3.15 13.08
N ARG A 67 4.29 2.65 12.46
CA ARG A 67 3.21 1.92 13.14
C ARG A 67 3.71 0.64 13.82
N PHE A 68 4.70 -0.03 13.26
CA PHE A 68 5.28 -1.23 13.87
C PHE A 68 6.13 -0.87 15.08
N VAL A 69 6.91 0.20 14.97
CA VAL A 69 7.75 0.69 16.07
C VAL A 69 6.88 1.22 17.22
N SER A 70 5.81 1.94 16.91
CA SER A 70 4.91 2.48 17.93
C SER A 70 4.19 1.39 18.73
N ARG A 71 3.82 0.27 18.10
CA ARG A 71 3.24 -0.88 18.82
C ARG A 71 4.16 -1.50 19.84
N LEU A 72 5.48 -1.40 19.66
CA LEU A 72 6.49 -1.89 20.61
C LEU A 72 6.75 -0.88 21.73
N ALA A 73 6.49 0.39 21.52
CA ALA A 73 6.83 1.48 22.43
C ALA A 73 5.65 2.07 23.22
N PHE A 74 4.41 1.80 22.82
CA PHE A 74 3.23 2.41 23.45
C PHE A 74 2.47 1.44 24.34
N ASP A 75 2.18 1.94 25.56
CA ASP A 75 1.34 1.32 26.57
C ASP A 75 -0.07 1.00 26.02
N PRO A 76 -0.62 -0.21 26.28
CA PRO A 76 -1.96 -0.61 25.83
C PRO A 76 -3.10 0.28 26.36
N ASN A 77 -2.83 1.16 27.30
CA ASN A 77 -3.80 2.09 27.89
C ASN A 77 -4.04 3.40 27.07
N HIS A 78 -3.34 3.60 25.96
CA HIS A 78 -3.61 4.75 25.11
C HIS A 78 -4.91 4.52 24.29
N GLY A 79 -5.92 5.26 24.67
CA GLY A 79 -7.33 5.16 24.41
C GLY A 79 -7.79 4.75 23.00
N TRP A 80 -9.03 4.29 22.92
CA TRP A 80 -9.79 3.86 21.74
C TRP A 80 -9.74 4.85 20.55
N TRP A 81 -9.46 6.12 20.79
CA TRP A 81 -9.27 7.15 19.76
C TRP A 81 -8.10 6.85 18.81
N LEU A 82 -6.98 6.35 19.34
CA LEU A 82 -5.83 6.00 18.52
C LEU A 82 -6.14 4.80 17.62
N SER A 83 -6.84 3.79 18.15
CA SER A 83 -7.21 2.61 17.39
C SER A 83 -8.20 2.93 16.26
N ASN A 84 -9.12 3.85 16.49
CA ASN A 84 -10.08 4.29 15.46
C ASN A 84 -9.40 5.15 14.39
N GLY A 85 -8.47 6.03 14.76
CA GLY A 85 -7.68 6.82 13.80
C GLY A 85 -6.93 5.91 12.81
N TRP A 86 -6.31 4.82 13.30
CA TRP A 86 -5.63 3.86 12.45
C TRP A 86 -6.57 3.08 11.52
N ARG A 87 -7.75 2.71 11.98
CA ARG A 87 -8.77 2.06 11.14
C ARG A 87 -9.21 2.96 9.99
N VAL A 88 -9.50 4.23 10.30
CA VAL A 88 -9.89 5.20 9.27
C VAL A 88 -8.74 5.46 8.29
N GLY A 89 -7.51 5.62 8.78
CA GLY A 89 -6.33 5.75 7.92
C GLY A 89 -6.14 4.55 6.99
N THR A 90 -6.30 3.33 7.51
CA THR A 90 -6.24 2.10 6.68
C THR A 90 -7.37 2.07 5.66
N SER A 91 -8.59 2.52 6.02
CA SER A 91 -9.70 2.63 5.07
C SER A 91 -9.41 3.61 3.95
N LEU A 92 -8.77 4.75 4.25
CA LEU A 92 -8.33 5.73 3.25
C LEU A 92 -7.25 5.17 2.32
N ALA A 93 -6.27 4.43 2.86
CA ALA A 93 -5.24 3.77 2.06
C ALA A 93 -5.85 2.68 1.15
N ASN A 94 -6.83 1.93 1.65
CA ASN A 94 -7.58 0.95 0.88
C ASN A 94 -8.39 1.63 -0.25
N LEU A 95 -9.02 2.75 0.04
CA LEU A 95 -9.73 3.54 -0.97
C LEU A 95 -8.77 4.04 -2.05
N ALA A 96 -7.58 4.50 -1.67
CA ALA A 96 -6.53 4.88 -2.62
C ALA A 96 -6.11 3.69 -3.52
N LEU A 97 -5.97 2.49 -2.94
CA LEU A 97 -5.63 1.27 -3.69
C LEU A 97 -6.72 0.90 -4.72
N VAL A 98 -7.99 0.92 -4.30
CA VAL A 98 -9.11 0.63 -5.21
C VAL A 98 -9.21 1.69 -6.31
N ALA A 99 -9.10 2.97 -5.96
CA ALA A 99 -9.09 4.06 -6.93
C ALA A 99 -7.94 3.91 -7.93
N ALA A 100 -6.73 3.60 -7.46
CA ALA A 100 -5.57 3.32 -8.30
C ALA A 100 -5.82 2.16 -9.26
N THR A 101 -6.41 1.07 -8.79
CA THR A 101 -6.75 -0.10 -9.62
C THR A 101 -7.74 0.29 -10.72
N VAL A 102 -8.79 1.05 -10.39
CA VAL A 102 -9.77 1.53 -11.38
C VAL A 102 -9.12 2.44 -12.41
N ILE A 103 -8.27 3.38 -12.00
CA ILE A 103 -7.57 4.29 -12.91
C ILE A 103 -6.64 3.51 -13.86
N VAL A 104 -5.92 2.51 -13.36
CA VAL A 104 -5.06 1.65 -14.18
C VAL A 104 -5.87 0.89 -15.22
N LEU A 105 -7.00 0.30 -14.82
CA LEU A 105 -7.90 -0.42 -15.74
C LEU A 105 -8.45 0.49 -16.83
N GLN A 106 -8.89 1.70 -16.47
CA GLN A 106 -9.37 2.69 -17.43
C GLN A 106 -8.28 3.11 -18.42
N ARG A 107 -7.05 3.31 -17.94
CA ARG A 107 -5.91 3.64 -18.83
C ARG A 107 -5.57 2.53 -19.80
N GLN A 108 -5.73 1.28 -19.41
CA GLN A 108 -5.53 0.13 -20.28
C GLN A 108 -6.73 -0.15 -21.18
N GLN A 109 -7.75 0.73 -21.16
CA GLN A 109 -8.99 0.63 -21.96
C GLN A 109 -9.75 -0.69 -21.76
N PHE A 110 -9.55 -1.38 -20.63
CA PHE A 110 -10.37 -2.52 -20.30
C PHE A 110 -11.78 -2.05 -19.90
N ALA A 111 -12.79 -2.64 -20.55
CA ALA A 111 -14.16 -2.46 -20.08
C ALA A 111 -14.27 -2.98 -18.63
N LEU A 112 -14.87 -2.19 -17.72
CA LEU A 112 -15.01 -2.59 -16.30
C LEU A 112 -15.76 -3.90 -16.13
N ASN A 113 -16.57 -4.29 -17.13
CA ASN A 113 -17.27 -5.58 -17.16
C ASN A 113 -16.44 -6.72 -17.77
N SER A 114 -15.19 -6.47 -18.16
CA SER A 114 -14.32 -7.53 -18.68
C SER A 114 -13.86 -8.46 -17.54
N LEU A 115 -13.72 -9.74 -17.84
CA LEU A 115 -13.25 -10.75 -16.89
C LEU A 115 -11.96 -10.31 -16.16
N PRO A 116 -10.90 -9.82 -16.84
CA PRO A 116 -9.68 -9.38 -16.15
C PRO A 116 -9.90 -8.17 -15.23
N ALA A 117 -10.83 -7.26 -15.58
CA ALA A 117 -11.15 -6.11 -14.72
C ALA A 117 -11.86 -6.56 -13.44
N ILE A 118 -12.80 -7.48 -13.55
CA ILE A 118 -13.51 -8.05 -12.39
C ILE A 118 -12.53 -8.77 -11.46
N PHE A 119 -11.64 -9.60 -12.01
CA PHE A 119 -10.64 -10.31 -11.19
C PHE A 119 -9.69 -9.34 -10.47
N SER A 120 -9.21 -8.27 -11.12
CA SER A 120 -8.33 -7.30 -10.46
C SER A 120 -9.05 -6.48 -9.39
N LEU A 121 -10.32 -6.14 -9.58
CA LEU A 121 -11.12 -5.47 -8.54
C LEU A 121 -11.40 -6.39 -7.36
N VAL A 122 -11.75 -7.64 -7.61
CA VAL A 122 -11.96 -8.64 -6.54
C VAL A 122 -10.66 -8.85 -5.76
N ALA A 123 -9.52 -8.98 -6.45
CA ALA A 123 -8.22 -9.09 -5.80
C ALA A 123 -7.91 -7.85 -4.93
N ALA A 124 -8.17 -6.64 -5.43
CA ALA A 124 -8.00 -5.41 -4.66
C ALA A 124 -8.89 -5.39 -3.40
N ILE A 125 -10.14 -5.80 -3.50
CA ILE A 125 -11.07 -5.87 -2.36
C ILE A 125 -10.60 -6.91 -1.32
N ILE A 126 -10.13 -8.07 -1.76
CA ILE A 126 -9.56 -9.09 -0.87
C ILE A 126 -8.36 -8.53 -0.13
N VAL A 127 -7.45 -7.85 -0.83
CA VAL A 127 -6.28 -7.19 -0.21
C VAL A 127 -6.73 -6.12 0.79
N CYS A 128 -7.74 -5.32 0.47
CA CYS A 128 -8.31 -4.35 1.40
C CYS A 128 -8.80 -5.01 2.70
N GLY A 129 -9.44 -6.17 2.62
CA GLY A 129 -9.85 -6.94 3.79
C GLY A 129 -8.66 -7.40 4.62
N PHE A 130 -7.63 -7.95 3.97
CA PHE A 130 -6.40 -8.40 4.64
C PHE A 130 -5.58 -7.25 5.23
N SER A 131 -5.65 -6.05 4.69
CA SER A 131 -4.90 -4.87 5.15
C SER A 131 -5.24 -4.46 6.60
N TYR A 132 -6.43 -4.81 7.10
CA TYR A 132 -6.78 -4.58 8.51
C TYR A 132 -6.02 -5.51 9.44
N VAL A 133 -5.67 -6.71 8.98
CA VAL A 133 -4.93 -7.72 9.75
C VAL A 133 -3.43 -7.56 9.53
N ALA A 134 -3.01 -7.33 8.29
CA ALA A 134 -1.62 -7.13 7.88
C ALA A 134 -1.42 -5.68 7.38
N PRO A 135 -1.17 -4.73 8.31
CA PRO A 135 -0.98 -3.32 7.95
C PRO A 135 0.23 -3.14 7.03
N GLY A 136 0.15 -2.12 6.15
CA GLY A 136 1.18 -1.83 5.16
C GLY A 136 1.03 -2.57 3.83
N LEU A 137 0.23 -3.65 3.77
CA LEU A 137 0.02 -4.42 2.55
C LEU A 137 -0.62 -3.57 1.43
N SER A 138 -1.67 -2.81 1.75
CA SER A 138 -2.34 -1.93 0.78
C SER A 138 -1.41 -0.82 0.30
N SER A 139 -0.60 -0.24 1.18
CA SER A 139 0.34 0.83 0.85
C SER A 139 1.46 0.33 -0.08
N ALA A 140 2.02 -0.86 0.19
CA ALA A 140 3.03 -1.46 -0.67
C ALA A 140 2.47 -1.80 -2.06
N LEU A 141 1.27 -2.38 -2.13
CA LEU A 141 0.62 -2.71 -3.40
C LEU A 141 0.20 -1.44 -4.17
N LEU A 142 -0.23 -0.38 -3.48
CA LEU A 142 -0.48 0.91 -4.10
C LEU A 142 0.78 1.43 -4.81
N LEU A 143 1.95 1.37 -4.15
CA LEU A 143 3.21 1.81 -4.76
C LEU A 143 3.61 0.94 -5.96
N ILE A 144 3.40 -0.38 -5.89
CA ILE A 144 3.64 -1.28 -7.02
C ILE A 144 2.73 -0.93 -8.20
N LEU A 145 1.44 -0.65 -7.96
CA LEU A 145 0.51 -0.24 -9.01
C LEU A 145 0.90 1.10 -9.64
N ILE A 146 1.31 2.07 -8.83
CA ILE A 146 1.82 3.36 -9.33
C ILE A 146 3.07 3.11 -10.19
N ALA A 147 4.04 2.36 -9.68
CA ALA A 147 5.27 2.04 -10.37
C ALA A 147 5.03 1.34 -11.72
N TYR A 148 4.11 0.38 -11.74
CA TYR A 148 3.69 -0.31 -12.95
C TYR A 148 3.06 0.65 -13.97
N SER A 149 2.14 1.52 -13.52
CA SER A 149 1.46 2.52 -14.38
C SER A 149 2.40 3.49 -15.07
N PHE A 150 3.50 3.84 -14.41
CA PHE A 150 4.48 4.82 -14.91
C PHE A 150 5.77 4.16 -15.40
N SER A 151 5.83 2.81 -15.42
CA SER A 151 7.01 2.03 -15.82
C SER A 151 8.27 2.43 -15.06
N ASP A 152 8.12 2.81 -13.79
CA ASP A 152 9.22 3.29 -12.95
C ASP A 152 9.84 2.14 -12.17
N ARG A 153 11.05 1.73 -12.61
CA ARG A 153 11.77 0.59 -12.04
C ARG A 153 12.22 0.82 -10.60
N VAL A 154 12.56 2.07 -10.25
CA VAL A 154 13.03 2.41 -8.90
C VAL A 154 11.88 2.30 -7.91
N LEU A 155 10.76 2.91 -8.24
CA LEU A 155 9.56 2.86 -7.39
C LEU A 155 9.03 1.43 -7.27
N LEU A 156 9.12 0.63 -8.35
CA LEU A 156 8.74 -0.77 -8.33
C LEU A 156 9.64 -1.58 -7.38
N GLY A 157 10.95 -1.37 -7.44
CA GLY A 157 11.90 -2.01 -6.52
C GLY A 157 11.61 -1.66 -5.06
N VAL A 158 11.36 -0.39 -4.76
CA VAL A 158 10.99 0.08 -3.42
C VAL A 158 9.66 -0.54 -2.96
N GLY A 159 8.65 -0.59 -3.82
CA GLY A 159 7.36 -1.21 -3.51
C GLY A 159 7.47 -2.70 -3.22
N LEU A 160 8.27 -3.44 -3.99
CA LEU A 160 8.54 -4.86 -3.76
C LEU A 160 9.29 -5.11 -2.45
N LEU A 161 10.32 -4.31 -2.15
CA LEU A 161 11.05 -4.40 -0.89
C LEU A 161 10.14 -4.10 0.31
N ALA A 162 9.28 -3.10 0.20
CA ALA A 162 8.29 -2.78 1.22
C ALA A 162 7.31 -3.93 1.43
N LEU A 163 6.77 -4.50 0.35
CA LEU A 163 5.88 -5.65 0.42
C LEU A 163 6.54 -6.82 1.14
N LEU A 164 7.78 -7.14 0.75
CA LEU A 164 8.55 -8.22 1.37
C LEU A 164 8.79 -7.97 2.87
N SER A 165 9.14 -6.72 3.23
CA SER A 165 9.35 -6.32 4.62
C SER A 165 8.08 -6.47 5.45
N PHE A 166 6.92 -6.00 4.95
CA PHE A 166 5.65 -6.09 5.67
C PHE A 166 5.18 -7.54 5.82
N VAL A 167 5.29 -8.34 4.76
CA VAL A 167 4.95 -9.78 4.81
C VAL A 167 5.87 -10.53 5.78
N SER A 168 7.19 -10.26 5.74
CA SER A 168 8.14 -10.88 6.66
C SER A 168 7.82 -10.49 8.10
N HIS A 169 7.60 -9.20 8.36
CA HIS A 169 7.25 -8.73 9.70
C HIS A 169 5.98 -9.40 10.22
N TYR A 170 4.93 -9.47 9.39
CA TYR A 170 3.69 -10.16 9.75
C TYR A 170 3.93 -11.65 10.03
N TYR A 171 4.72 -12.32 9.19
CA TYR A 171 5.09 -13.73 9.38
C TYR A 171 5.79 -13.98 10.72
N TYR A 172 6.68 -13.09 11.15
CA TYR A 172 7.38 -13.23 12.43
C TYR A 172 6.49 -12.90 13.63
N GLN A 173 5.52 -11.99 13.47
CA GLN A 173 4.58 -11.66 14.56
C GLN A 173 3.51 -12.72 14.81
N LEU A 174 3.22 -13.57 13.84
CA LEU A 174 2.30 -14.69 14.02
C LEU A 174 2.89 -15.69 15.03
N GLN A 175 2.35 -15.67 16.24
CA GLN A 175 2.69 -16.65 17.31
C GLN A 175 2.01 -18.00 17.07
N VAL A 176 2.07 -18.52 15.86
CA VAL A 176 1.53 -19.84 15.47
C VAL A 176 2.66 -20.82 15.27
N THR A 177 2.37 -22.10 15.42
CA THR A 177 3.34 -23.17 15.22
C THR A 177 3.95 -23.09 13.80
N LEU A 178 5.23 -23.42 13.70
CA LEU A 178 5.97 -23.42 12.41
C LEU A 178 5.25 -24.25 11.33
N LEU A 179 4.60 -25.35 11.76
CA LEU A 179 3.84 -26.22 10.88
C LEU A 179 2.66 -25.48 10.21
N TYR A 180 1.90 -24.68 10.99
CA TYR A 180 0.80 -23.90 10.42
C TYR A 180 1.29 -22.82 9.44
N LYS A 181 2.41 -22.17 9.76
CA LYS A 181 3.04 -21.20 8.87
C LYS A 181 3.46 -21.83 7.54
N SER A 182 4.04 -23.04 7.57
CA SER A 182 4.46 -23.75 6.36
C SER A 182 3.27 -24.17 5.49
N ILE A 183 2.16 -24.60 6.10
CA ILE A 183 0.93 -24.97 5.37
C ILE A 183 0.33 -23.73 4.67
N VAL A 184 0.28 -22.58 5.33
CA VAL A 184 -0.22 -21.33 4.73
C VAL A 184 0.65 -20.92 3.55
N LEU A 185 1.98 -20.95 3.68
CA LEU A 185 2.90 -20.64 2.59
C LEU A 185 2.76 -21.62 1.41
N LEU A 186 2.61 -22.91 1.69
CA LEU A 186 2.38 -23.94 0.67
C LEU A 186 1.05 -23.69 -0.07
N GLY A 187 -0.02 -23.35 0.65
CA GLY A 187 -1.31 -22.98 0.08
C GLY A 187 -1.21 -21.75 -0.82
N LEU A 188 -0.49 -20.72 -0.37
CA LEU A 188 -0.29 -19.50 -1.14
C LEU A 188 0.55 -19.73 -2.40
N ALA A 189 1.60 -20.55 -2.30
CA ALA A 189 2.41 -20.96 -3.44
C ALA A 189 1.59 -21.76 -4.45
N GLY A 190 0.74 -22.70 -3.98
CA GLY A 190 -0.18 -23.45 -4.81
C GLY A 190 -1.18 -22.56 -5.54
N LEU A 191 -1.73 -21.56 -4.84
CA LEU A 191 -2.67 -20.60 -5.42
C LEU A 191 -2.00 -19.73 -6.50
N LEU A 192 -0.76 -19.29 -6.28
CA LEU A 192 0.00 -18.54 -7.28
C LEU A 192 0.34 -19.38 -8.51
N LEU A 193 0.71 -20.65 -8.32
CA LEU A 193 0.98 -21.56 -9.42
C LEU A 193 -0.28 -21.85 -10.25
N THR A 194 -1.40 -22.12 -9.59
CA THR A 194 -2.68 -22.34 -10.27
C THR A 194 -3.17 -21.09 -11.00
N SER A 195 -3.04 -19.91 -10.41
CA SER A 195 -3.39 -18.65 -11.08
C SER A 195 -2.52 -18.39 -12.31
N ARG A 196 -1.21 -18.65 -12.22
CA ARG A 196 -0.28 -18.56 -13.37
C ARG A 196 -0.65 -19.56 -14.49
N PHE A 197 -1.00 -20.79 -14.12
CA PHE A 197 -1.40 -21.82 -15.09
C PHE A 197 -2.72 -21.45 -15.79
N LEU A 198 -3.70 -20.95 -15.03
CA LEU A 198 -4.98 -20.47 -15.55
C LEU A 198 -4.79 -19.27 -16.50
N LEU A 199 -3.96 -18.29 -16.12
CA LEU A 199 -3.64 -17.14 -16.95
C LEU A 199 -2.99 -17.54 -18.27
N LYS A 200 -2.03 -18.49 -18.26
CA LYS A 200 -1.42 -19.02 -19.48
C LYS A 200 -2.41 -19.75 -20.37
N ARG A 201 -3.41 -20.42 -19.78
CA ARG A 201 -4.42 -21.16 -20.53
C ARG A 201 -5.50 -20.25 -21.12
N LEU A 202 -5.83 -19.15 -20.42
CA LEU A 202 -6.84 -18.18 -20.87
C LEU A 202 -6.28 -17.13 -21.83
N PHE A 203 -4.99 -16.86 -21.74
CA PHE A 203 -4.28 -15.90 -22.60
C PHE A 203 -3.02 -16.57 -23.18
N PRO A 204 -3.17 -17.46 -24.20
CA PRO A 204 -2.01 -17.96 -24.93
C PRO A 204 -1.36 -16.77 -25.65
N ILE A 205 -0.19 -16.35 -25.15
CA ILE A 205 0.70 -15.38 -25.83
C ILE A 205 1.51 -16.15 -26.89
#